data_15cbc5e0b2e1ce8b389ae389d7b4b36d
#
_entry.id   15cbc5e0b2e1ce8b389ae389d7b4b36d
#
_cell.length_a   1.000
_cell.length_b   1.000
_cell.length_c   1.000
_cell.angle_alpha   90.00
_cell.angle_beta   90.00
_cell.angle_gamma   90.00
#
_symmetry.space_group_name_H-M   'P 1'
#
loop_
_entity.id
_entity.type
_entity.pdbx_description
1 polymer ?
#
loop_
_entity_poly.entity_id
_entity_poly.type
_entity_poly.pdbx_seq_one_letter_code
_entity_poly.pdbx_strand_id
1 'polypeptide(L)'
;MARFETPLGIVLAGGEGKRLMPLTADRAKPAVPFGGSYRLVDFVLSNLVNAEMRRIAVLTQYKSHSLDRHITTTWRMSTLLNNYITPVPAQQRLGPRWYTGSADAILQNFNLIQDENPKHVLVFGADHVYRMDPSQMFDAHLSTGAGVTVAAIRMPRSEAHEFGVIELAEDGVTIKAFHEKPSDPPAMPGHPDLSLVSMGNYIFKRDVMEEALILDSEDVESRHDIGGNIIPMLTKN
;
A
#
# COMPACT_ATOMS: atom_id res chain seq x y z
N MET A 1 5.97 6.80 -30.12
CA MET A 1 6.14 5.96 -28.93
C MET A 1 5.75 6.82 -27.74
N ALA A 2 4.58 6.60 -27.19
CA ALA A 2 4.23 7.20 -25.92
C ALA A 2 5.24 6.69 -24.89
N ARG A 3 5.98 7.58 -24.21
CA ARG A 3 6.73 7.19 -23.00
C ARG A 3 5.68 6.64 -22.06
N PHE A 4 5.70 5.32 -21.87
CA PHE A 4 4.88 4.70 -20.83
C PHE A 4 5.26 5.38 -19.52
N GLU A 5 4.31 6.06 -18.96
CA GLU A 5 4.45 6.71 -17.67
C GLU A 5 4.72 5.62 -16.64
N THR A 6 5.94 5.58 -16.09
CA THR A 6 6.31 4.58 -15.09
C THR A 6 5.89 5.14 -13.74
N PRO A 7 4.91 4.52 -13.06
CA PRO A 7 4.51 4.95 -11.72
C PRO A 7 5.63 4.66 -10.70
N LEU A 8 5.61 5.34 -9.57
CA LEU A 8 6.44 5.02 -8.42
C LEU A 8 5.71 4.01 -7.52
N GLY A 9 6.34 2.89 -7.22
CA GLY A 9 5.87 1.93 -6.21
C GLY A 9 6.40 2.29 -4.83
N ILE A 10 5.52 2.40 -3.86
CA ILE A 10 5.85 2.49 -2.43
C ILE A 10 5.34 1.22 -1.76
N VAL A 11 6.26 0.44 -1.19
CA VAL A 11 5.94 -0.78 -0.45
C VAL A 11 6.09 -0.52 1.04
N LEU A 12 4.99 -0.64 1.79
CA LEU A 12 4.94 -0.41 3.23
C LEU A 12 5.38 -1.66 3.98
N ALA A 13 6.52 -1.59 4.65
CA ALA A 13 7.18 -2.72 5.31
C ALA A 13 7.55 -2.44 6.77
N GLY A 14 6.88 -1.46 7.43
CA GLY A 14 7.22 -0.95 8.76
C GLY A 14 6.57 -1.68 9.96
N GLY A 15 5.64 -2.61 9.74
CA GLY A 15 4.86 -3.22 10.82
C GLY A 15 5.64 -4.15 11.76
N GLU A 16 5.35 -4.09 13.07
CA GLU A 16 5.99 -4.93 14.10
C GLU A 16 5.70 -6.44 13.94
N GLY A 17 4.52 -6.80 13.41
CA GLY A 17 4.14 -8.19 13.17
C GLY A 17 3.88 -9.02 14.44
N LYS A 18 3.37 -8.41 15.52
CA LYS A 18 3.12 -9.08 16.84
C LYS A 18 2.34 -10.38 16.74
N ARG A 19 1.40 -10.49 15.79
CA ARG A 19 0.57 -11.70 15.58
C ARG A 19 1.37 -12.92 15.09
N LEU A 20 2.58 -12.70 14.53
CA LEU A 20 3.45 -13.77 14.02
C LEU A 20 4.59 -14.15 14.98
N MET A 21 4.51 -13.76 16.26
CA MET A 21 5.47 -14.22 17.26
C MET A 21 5.46 -15.76 17.39
N PRO A 22 6.61 -16.44 17.51
CA PRO A 22 7.97 -15.88 17.68
C PRO A 22 8.71 -15.56 16.37
N LEU A 23 8.12 -15.74 15.18
CA LEU A 23 8.79 -15.55 13.88
C LEU A 23 9.29 -14.11 13.68
N THR A 24 8.66 -13.15 14.34
CA THR A 24 9.00 -11.72 14.29
C THR A 24 9.78 -11.24 15.51
N ALA A 25 10.30 -12.15 16.33
CA ALA A 25 11.09 -11.78 17.52
C ALA A 25 12.31 -10.91 17.16
N ASP A 26 13.02 -11.25 16.07
CA ASP A 26 14.26 -10.58 15.65
C ASP A 26 14.23 -10.01 14.22
N ARG A 27 13.05 -9.92 13.61
CA ARG A 27 12.90 -9.45 12.23
C ARG A 27 11.56 -8.79 11.98
N ALA A 28 11.51 -7.90 10.99
CA ALA A 28 10.27 -7.32 10.49
C ALA A 28 9.37 -8.41 9.89
N LYS A 29 8.03 -8.23 9.97
CA LYS A 29 7.05 -9.17 9.39
C LYS A 29 7.31 -9.48 7.91
N PRO A 30 7.61 -8.50 7.02
CA PRO A 30 7.93 -8.78 5.62
C PRO A 30 9.18 -9.63 5.39
N ALA A 31 10.06 -9.75 6.39
CA ALA A 31 11.26 -10.58 6.32
C ALA A 31 11.05 -12.02 6.77
N VAL A 32 9.84 -12.41 7.20
CA VAL A 32 9.50 -13.77 7.60
C VAL A 32 9.65 -14.71 6.41
N PRO A 33 10.40 -15.82 6.53
CA PRO A 33 10.54 -16.82 5.49
C PRO A 33 9.19 -17.46 5.13
N PHE A 34 9.00 -17.72 3.84
CA PHE A 34 7.83 -18.39 3.31
C PHE A 34 8.23 -19.34 2.18
N GLY A 35 7.72 -20.58 2.20
CA GLY A 35 7.97 -21.55 1.13
C GLY A 35 9.45 -21.87 0.88
N GLY A 36 10.28 -21.82 1.90
CA GLY A 36 11.72 -22.12 1.83
C GLY A 36 12.58 -20.87 1.58
N SER A 37 12.83 -20.51 0.34
CA SER A 37 13.78 -19.44 -0.03
C SER A 37 13.19 -18.03 -0.02
N TYR A 38 11.87 -17.92 -0.12
CA TYR A 38 11.18 -16.63 -0.22
C TYR A 38 10.93 -15.99 1.14
N ARG A 39 10.60 -14.70 1.12
CA ARG A 39 10.07 -13.93 2.25
C ARG A 39 8.75 -13.28 1.86
N LEU A 40 7.96 -12.85 2.83
CA LEU A 40 6.65 -12.23 2.54
C LEU A 40 6.76 -11.05 1.57
N VAL A 41 7.80 -10.23 1.70
CA VAL A 41 8.03 -9.09 0.77
C VAL A 41 8.20 -9.52 -0.70
N ASP A 42 8.67 -10.73 -0.96
CA ASP A 42 8.93 -11.19 -2.34
C ASP A 42 7.64 -11.31 -3.17
N PHE A 43 6.49 -11.53 -2.52
CA PHE A 43 5.20 -11.62 -3.22
C PHE A 43 4.78 -10.26 -3.80
N VAL A 44 4.82 -9.20 -3.00
CA VAL A 44 4.49 -7.86 -3.49
C VAL A 44 5.50 -7.38 -4.52
N LEU A 45 6.80 -7.59 -4.29
CA LEU A 45 7.84 -7.20 -5.23
C LEU A 45 7.72 -7.96 -6.56
N SER A 46 7.43 -9.28 -6.52
CA SER A 46 7.19 -10.08 -7.72
C SER A 46 5.99 -9.58 -8.52
N ASN A 47 4.87 -9.26 -7.85
CA ASN A 47 3.69 -8.73 -8.52
C ASN A 47 4.01 -7.42 -9.24
N LEU A 48 4.68 -6.48 -8.57
CA LEU A 48 5.04 -5.18 -9.16
C LEU A 48 6.04 -5.31 -10.31
N VAL A 49 7.10 -6.09 -10.13
CA VAL A 49 8.14 -6.29 -11.16
C VAL A 49 7.60 -7.00 -12.41
N ASN A 50 6.75 -8.00 -12.23
CA ASN A 50 6.10 -8.70 -13.34
C ASN A 50 5.14 -7.79 -14.13
N ALA A 51 4.55 -6.79 -13.46
CA ALA A 51 3.74 -5.75 -14.08
C ALA A 51 4.57 -4.58 -14.66
N GLU A 52 5.89 -4.76 -14.85
CA GLU A 52 6.84 -3.74 -15.35
C GLU A 52 6.97 -2.49 -14.47
N MET A 53 6.45 -2.51 -13.24
CA MET A 53 6.53 -1.43 -12.26
C MET A 53 7.81 -1.60 -11.45
N ARG A 54 8.92 -1.06 -11.96
CA ARG A 54 10.29 -1.38 -11.50
C ARG A 54 11.00 -0.24 -10.79
N ARG A 55 10.29 0.83 -10.41
CA ARG A 55 10.79 1.90 -9.55
C ARG A 55 10.09 1.77 -8.21
N ILE A 56 10.77 1.16 -7.23
CA ILE A 56 10.13 0.75 -5.98
C ILE A 56 10.97 1.22 -4.79
N ALA A 57 10.35 2.00 -3.90
CA ALA A 57 10.86 2.31 -2.58
C ALA A 57 10.15 1.44 -1.54
N VAL A 58 10.90 0.70 -0.74
CA VAL A 58 10.37 -0.14 0.34
C VAL A 58 10.60 0.60 1.66
N LEU A 59 9.53 1.16 2.25
CA LEU A 59 9.62 1.91 3.49
C LEU A 59 9.73 0.95 4.67
N THR A 60 10.88 0.96 5.35
CA THR A 60 11.18 0.07 6.46
C THR A 60 11.34 0.83 7.76
N GLN A 61 11.05 0.20 8.89
CA GLN A 61 11.16 0.82 10.20
C GLN A 61 11.65 -0.16 11.26
N TYR A 62 10.82 -1.11 11.63
CA TYR A 62 11.05 -1.99 12.76
C TYR A 62 11.89 -3.21 12.38
N LYS A 63 13.02 -3.45 13.09
CA LYS A 63 13.90 -4.63 12.89
C LYS A 63 14.22 -4.93 11.42
N SER A 64 14.53 -3.88 10.65
CA SER A 64 14.59 -3.94 9.18
C SER A 64 15.87 -4.60 8.64
N HIS A 65 16.95 -4.71 9.42
CA HIS A 65 18.27 -5.15 8.93
C HIS A 65 18.23 -6.41 8.03
N SER A 66 17.52 -7.46 8.46
CA SER A 66 17.42 -8.69 7.66
C SER A 66 16.56 -8.54 6.41
N LEU A 67 15.59 -7.61 6.43
CA LEU A 67 14.76 -7.24 5.29
C LEU A 67 15.56 -6.44 4.27
N ASP A 68 16.24 -5.38 4.72
CA ASP A 68 17.06 -4.51 3.89
C ASP A 68 18.16 -5.30 3.18
N ARG A 69 18.83 -6.19 3.92
CA ARG A 69 19.83 -7.10 3.34
C ARG A 69 19.22 -8.00 2.28
N HIS A 70 18.04 -8.58 2.53
CA HIS A 70 17.37 -9.46 1.55
C HIS A 70 17.03 -8.70 0.28
N ILE A 71 16.43 -7.52 0.39
CA ILE A 71 16.07 -6.69 -0.76
C ILE A 71 17.31 -6.34 -1.58
N THR A 72 18.36 -5.84 -0.95
CA THR A 72 19.57 -5.38 -1.64
C THR A 72 20.38 -6.51 -2.29
N THR A 73 20.27 -7.73 -1.78
CA THR A 73 21.00 -8.87 -2.34
C THR A 73 20.19 -9.64 -3.39
N THR A 74 18.87 -9.72 -3.23
CA THR A 74 17.99 -10.55 -4.08
C THR A 74 17.36 -9.76 -5.22
N TRP A 75 16.94 -8.52 -4.96
CA TRP A 75 16.17 -7.69 -5.90
C TRP A 75 17.05 -6.64 -6.60
N ARG A 76 18.08 -7.11 -7.31
CA ARG A 76 18.98 -6.23 -8.06
C ARG A 76 18.39 -5.89 -9.41
N MET A 77 18.16 -4.59 -9.64
CA MET A 77 17.64 -4.08 -10.91
C MET A 77 18.74 -3.42 -11.76
N SER A 78 18.49 -3.27 -13.06
CA SER A 78 19.38 -2.56 -13.96
C SER A 78 19.27 -1.06 -13.78
N THR A 79 20.30 -0.44 -13.23
CA THR A 79 20.38 1.02 -13.06
C THR A 79 20.45 1.78 -14.38
N LEU A 80 20.95 1.15 -15.44
CA LEU A 80 20.97 1.74 -16.79
C LEU A 80 19.59 2.06 -17.34
N LEU A 81 18.56 1.34 -16.87
CA LEU A 81 17.16 1.55 -17.25
C LEU A 81 16.41 2.38 -16.22
N ASN A 82 17.10 2.97 -15.28
CA ASN A 82 16.50 3.68 -14.13
C ASN A 82 15.51 2.80 -13.35
N ASN A 83 15.79 1.50 -13.25
CA ASN A 83 15.02 0.55 -12.45
C ASN A 83 15.72 0.33 -11.12
N TYR A 84 14.95 0.35 -10.02
CA TYR A 84 15.48 0.10 -8.69
C TYR A 84 14.43 -0.48 -7.75
N ILE A 85 14.90 -1.25 -6.76
CA ILE A 85 14.16 -1.62 -5.57
C ILE A 85 15.06 -1.27 -4.39
N THR A 86 14.69 -0.23 -3.63
CA THR A 86 15.53 0.35 -2.59
C THR A 86 14.82 0.31 -1.25
N PRO A 87 15.40 -0.31 -0.20
CA PRO A 87 14.90 -0.14 1.15
C PRO A 87 15.19 1.29 1.63
N VAL A 88 14.19 1.91 2.24
CA VAL A 88 14.25 3.26 2.78
C VAL A 88 13.86 3.18 4.25
N PRO A 89 14.83 3.12 5.17
CA PRO A 89 14.57 3.13 6.60
C PRO A 89 14.04 4.50 7.05
N ALA A 90 13.31 4.51 8.16
CA ALA A 90 12.75 5.74 8.74
C ALA A 90 13.87 6.77 8.99
N GLN A 91 13.72 7.96 8.38
CA GLN A 91 14.72 9.04 8.39
C GLN A 91 14.48 10.10 9.46
N GLN A 92 13.36 10.05 10.18
CA GLN A 92 12.95 11.02 11.20
C GLN A 92 12.97 12.49 10.68
N ARG A 93 12.57 12.71 9.43
CA ARG A 93 12.62 14.02 8.77
C ARG A 93 11.68 15.07 9.38
N LEU A 94 10.55 14.61 9.95
CA LEU A 94 9.57 15.46 10.62
C LEU A 94 9.71 15.41 12.14
N GLY A 95 10.94 15.37 12.64
CA GLY A 95 11.26 15.29 14.05
C GLY A 95 11.68 13.89 14.52
N PRO A 96 12.16 13.74 15.77
CA PRO A 96 12.73 12.50 16.30
C PRO A 96 11.64 11.50 16.68
N ARG A 97 10.82 11.10 15.72
CA ARG A 97 9.72 10.15 15.90
C ARG A 97 9.68 9.10 14.79
N TRP A 98 9.21 7.92 15.15
CA TRP A 98 8.91 6.84 14.23
C TRP A 98 7.63 7.16 13.43
N TYR A 99 7.39 6.39 12.37
CA TYR A 99 6.11 6.46 11.66
C TYR A 99 4.96 6.11 12.58
N THR A 100 3.97 6.97 12.67
CA THR A 100 2.78 6.79 13.49
C THR A 100 1.71 5.96 12.77
N GLY A 101 1.71 6.01 11.44
CA GLY A 101 0.81 5.26 10.58
C GLY A 101 1.36 5.13 9.17
N SER A 102 0.60 4.50 8.29
CA SER A 102 0.98 4.26 6.90
C SER A 102 1.02 5.54 6.06
N ALA A 103 0.13 6.50 6.32
CA ALA A 103 0.12 7.81 5.69
C ALA A 103 1.32 8.66 6.14
N ASP A 104 1.62 8.66 7.45
CA ASP A 104 2.78 9.36 8.01
C ASP A 104 4.11 8.78 7.45
N ALA A 105 4.19 7.46 7.23
CA ALA A 105 5.36 6.86 6.60
C ALA A 105 5.62 7.44 5.20
N ILE A 106 4.58 7.65 4.41
CA ILE A 106 4.70 8.25 3.08
C ILE A 106 5.06 9.74 3.20
N LEU A 107 4.37 10.48 4.08
CA LEU A 107 4.62 11.91 4.28
C LEU A 107 6.08 12.17 4.71
N GLN A 108 6.62 11.40 5.66
CA GLN A 108 8.02 11.52 6.09
C GLN A 108 9.03 11.22 4.98
N ASN A 109 8.62 10.53 3.91
CA ASN A 109 9.43 10.20 2.75
C ASN A 109 8.93 10.88 1.46
N PHE A 110 8.15 11.95 1.59
CA PHE A 110 7.53 12.63 0.44
C PHE A 110 8.56 13.19 -0.55
N ASN A 111 9.77 13.50 -0.08
CA ASN A 111 10.88 13.87 -0.95
C ASN A 111 11.18 12.84 -2.05
N LEU A 112 10.98 11.53 -1.80
CA LEU A 112 11.18 10.49 -2.83
C LEU A 112 10.17 10.67 -3.97
N ILE A 113 8.93 11.05 -3.63
CA ILE A 113 7.88 11.34 -4.62
C ILE A 113 8.21 12.62 -5.38
N GLN A 114 8.77 13.64 -4.70
CA GLN A 114 9.18 14.88 -5.33
C GLN A 114 10.36 14.68 -6.30
N ASP A 115 11.37 13.92 -5.88
CA ASP A 115 12.58 13.63 -6.68
C ASP A 115 12.26 12.81 -7.93
N GLU A 116 11.41 11.78 -7.81
CA GLU A 116 10.99 10.93 -8.93
C GLU A 116 9.91 11.59 -9.81
N ASN A 117 9.18 12.53 -9.27
CA ASN A 117 8.12 13.30 -9.94
C ASN A 117 7.14 12.43 -10.76
N PRO A 118 6.60 11.33 -10.21
CA PRO A 118 5.65 10.47 -10.91
C PRO A 118 4.29 11.15 -10.98
N LYS A 119 3.44 10.84 -11.99
CA LYS A 119 2.04 11.24 -11.98
C LYS A 119 1.16 10.34 -11.11
N HIS A 120 1.58 9.09 -10.95
CA HIS A 120 0.85 8.09 -10.18
C HIS A 120 1.77 7.38 -9.20
N VAL A 121 1.26 7.11 -8.00
CA VAL A 121 1.96 6.42 -6.92
C VAL A 121 1.16 5.18 -6.52
N LEU A 122 1.82 4.02 -6.58
CA LEU A 122 1.28 2.77 -6.08
C LEU A 122 1.71 2.58 -4.63
N VAL A 123 0.77 2.28 -3.74
CA VAL A 123 1.04 2.01 -2.33
C VAL A 123 0.56 0.61 -2.00
N PHE A 124 1.48 -0.28 -1.68
CA PHE A 124 1.22 -1.70 -1.46
C PHE A 124 1.76 -2.17 -0.10
N GLY A 125 0.99 -2.99 0.61
CA GLY A 125 1.45 -3.64 1.84
C GLY A 125 2.37 -4.83 1.56
N ALA A 126 3.40 -5.03 2.40
CA ALA A 126 4.35 -6.14 2.30
C ALA A 126 4.06 -7.28 3.29
N ASP A 127 2.85 -7.35 3.82
CA ASP A 127 2.57 -8.17 5.00
C ASP A 127 1.61 -9.34 4.76
N HIS A 128 1.22 -9.57 3.51
CA HIS A 128 0.34 -10.68 3.12
C HIS A 128 0.79 -11.35 1.81
N VAL A 129 0.33 -12.58 1.61
CA VAL A 129 0.63 -13.39 0.42
C VAL A 129 -0.56 -13.34 -0.53
N TYR A 130 -0.32 -12.87 -1.74
CA TYR A 130 -1.35 -12.82 -2.79
C TYR A 130 -0.73 -12.84 -4.18
N ARG A 131 -1.52 -13.21 -5.15
CA ARG A 131 -1.19 -13.13 -6.58
C ARG A 131 -2.09 -12.10 -7.23
N MET A 132 -1.48 -11.09 -7.81
CA MET A 132 -2.18 -9.99 -8.49
C MET A 132 -1.33 -9.53 -9.69
N ASP A 133 -2.00 -9.04 -10.72
CA ASP A 133 -1.39 -8.28 -11.79
C ASP A 133 -1.72 -6.78 -11.58
N PRO A 134 -0.80 -5.99 -11.01
CA PRO A 134 -1.02 -4.57 -10.79
C PRO A 134 -1.24 -3.75 -12.06
N SER A 135 -0.85 -4.26 -13.25
CA SER A 135 -1.08 -3.56 -14.52
C SER A 135 -2.58 -3.39 -14.81
N GLN A 136 -3.40 -4.42 -14.51
CA GLN A 136 -4.85 -4.35 -14.67
C GLN A 136 -5.48 -3.28 -13.77
N MET A 137 -5.00 -3.17 -12.53
CA MET A 137 -5.45 -2.13 -11.61
C MET A 137 -5.03 -0.74 -12.10
N PHE A 138 -3.82 -0.62 -12.64
CA PHE A 138 -3.31 0.64 -13.19
C PHE A 138 -4.07 1.08 -14.45
N ASP A 139 -4.37 0.14 -15.35
CA ASP A 139 -5.20 0.40 -16.54
C ASP A 139 -6.61 0.86 -16.15
N ALA A 140 -7.22 0.21 -15.14
CA ALA A 140 -8.50 0.65 -14.60
C ALA A 140 -8.43 2.07 -13.99
N HIS A 141 -7.37 2.36 -13.22
CA HIS A 141 -7.13 3.69 -12.65
C HIS A 141 -7.01 4.77 -13.73
N LEU A 142 -6.26 4.50 -14.79
CA LEU A 142 -6.11 5.44 -15.91
C LEU A 142 -7.42 5.64 -16.69
N SER A 143 -8.16 4.55 -16.94
CA SER A 143 -9.39 4.60 -17.73
C SER A 143 -10.53 5.32 -17.02
N THR A 144 -10.63 5.21 -15.71
CA THR A 144 -11.63 5.90 -14.89
C THR A 144 -11.25 7.34 -14.57
N GLY A 145 -9.96 7.68 -14.65
CA GLY A 145 -9.45 8.98 -14.24
C GLY A 145 -9.62 9.26 -12.76
N ALA A 146 -9.80 8.22 -11.93
CA ALA A 146 -9.99 8.33 -10.49
C ALA A 146 -8.78 8.99 -9.78
N GLY A 147 -9.04 9.73 -8.71
CA GLY A 147 -7.99 10.28 -7.84
C GLY A 147 -7.28 9.18 -7.05
N VAL A 148 -8.06 8.17 -6.61
CA VAL A 148 -7.57 6.97 -5.94
C VAL A 148 -8.29 5.72 -6.44
N THR A 149 -7.57 4.62 -6.57
CA THR A 149 -8.13 3.29 -6.87
C THR A 149 -7.70 2.32 -5.77
N VAL A 150 -8.63 1.51 -5.30
CA VAL A 150 -8.42 0.54 -4.20
C VAL A 150 -8.59 -0.87 -4.75
N ALA A 151 -7.59 -1.73 -4.55
CA ALA A 151 -7.75 -3.16 -4.84
C ALA A 151 -8.63 -3.82 -3.78
N ALA A 152 -9.60 -4.60 -4.22
CA ALA A 152 -10.56 -5.25 -3.35
C ALA A 152 -10.83 -6.70 -3.73
N ILE A 153 -11.21 -7.49 -2.74
CA ILE A 153 -11.66 -8.88 -2.92
C ILE A 153 -13.02 -9.10 -2.26
N ARG A 154 -13.73 -10.10 -2.76
CA ARG A 154 -14.95 -10.59 -2.10
C ARG A 154 -14.59 -11.51 -0.95
N MET A 155 -15.25 -11.33 0.17
CA MET A 155 -15.04 -12.13 1.38
C MET A 155 -16.40 -12.43 2.05
N PRO A 156 -16.54 -13.56 2.77
CA PRO A 156 -17.71 -13.78 3.60
C PRO A 156 -17.94 -12.61 4.56
N ARG A 157 -19.17 -12.09 4.60
CA ARG A 157 -19.53 -10.93 5.44
C ARG A 157 -19.19 -11.15 6.92
N SER A 158 -19.33 -12.38 7.40
CA SER A 158 -18.99 -12.77 8.78
C SER A 158 -17.51 -12.60 9.14
N GLU A 159 -16.62 -12.61 8.13
CA GLU A 159 -15.17 -12.50 8.30
C GLU A 159 -14.65 -11.08 7.98
N ALA A 160 -15.47 -10.22 7.35
CA ALA A 160 -15.06 -8.93 6.83
C ALA A 160 -14.79 -7.88 7.92
N HIS A 161 -15.24 -8.09 9.15
CA HIS A 161 -15.10 -7.14 10.28
C HIS A 161 -13.63 -6.86 10.70
N GLU A 162 -12.69 -7.70 10.27
CA GLU A 162 -11.24 -7.51 10.53
C GLU A 162 -10.56 -6.58 9.51
N PHE A 163 -11.27 -6.15 8.47
CA PHE A 163 -10.70 -5.44 7.32
C PHE A 163 -11.39 -4.10 7.06
N GLY A 164 -10.78 -3.27 6.22
CA GLY A 164 -11.46 -2.15 5.61
C GLY A 164 -12.50 -2.64 4.59
N VAL A 165 -13.75 -2.25 4.74
CA VAL A 165 -14.86 -2.70 3.90
C VAL A 165 -15.33 -1.57 3.00
N ILE A 166 -15.50 -1.88 1.72
CA ILE A 166 -15.88 -0.93 0.67
C ILE A 166 -17.39 -1.05 0.40
N GLU A 167 -18.08 0.08 0.49
CA GLU A 167 -19.45 0.23 -0.01
C GLU A 167 -19.39 0.91 -1.38
N LEU A 168 -19.94 0.24 -2.40
CA LEU A 168 -19.98 0.78 -3.76
C LEU A 168 -21.21 1.65 -3.99
N ALA A 169 -21.07 2.62 -4.89
CA ALA A 169 -22.19 3.34 -5.47
C ALA A 169 -22.96 2.45 -6.45
N GLU A 170 -24.06 2.98 -7.01
CA GLU A 170 -24.94 2.24 -7.93
C GLU A 170 -24.25 1.80 -9.24
N ASP A 171 -23.19 2.49 -9.63
CA ASP A 171 -22.37 2.17 -10.81
C ASP A 171 -21.52 0.90 -10.63
N GLY A 172 -21.42 0.38 -9.41
CA GLY A 172 -20.65 -0.83 -9.07
C GLY A 172 -19.13 -0.66 -9.13
N VAL A 173 -18.62 0.56 -9.29
CA VAL A 173 -17.18 0.88 -9.43
C VAL A 173 -16.75 1.96 -8.46
N THR A 174 -17.54 3.02 -8.33
CA THR A 174 -17.22 4.16 -7.45
C THR A 174 -17.40 3.76 -5.99
N ILE A 175 -16.41 4.09 -5.17
CA ILE A 175 -16.47 3.90 -3.72
C ILE A 175 -17.39 4.97 -3.14
N LYS A 176 -18.53 4.57 -2.60
CA LYS A 176 -19.48 5.42 -1.89
C LYS A 176 -19.03 5.70 -0.46
N ALA A 177 -18.52 4.66 0.22
CA ALA A 177 -17.99 4.77 1.57
C ALA A 177 -16.94 3.70 1.84
N PHE A 178 -16.04 4.01 2.76
CA PHE A 178 -15.02 3.09 3.27
C PHE A 178 -15.15 2.97 4.79
N HIS A 179 -15.32 1.76 5.27
CA HIS A 179 -15.55 1.45 6.68
C HIS A 179 -14.38 0.65 7.24
N GLU A 180 -13.57 1.25 8.09
CA GLU A 180 -12.44 0.55 8.71
C GLU A 180 -12.93 -0.34 9.86
N LYS A 181 -12.79 -1.65 9.68
CA LYS A 181 -13.15 -2.71 10.65
C LYS A 181 -14.54 -2.53 11.27
N PRO A 182 -15.59 -2.45 10.46
CA PRO A 182 -16.94 -2.25 10.97
C PRO A 182 -17.44 -3.47 11.73
N SER A 183 -18.16 -3.24 12.84
CA SER A 183 -18.80 -4.34 13.59
C SER A 183 -19.89 -5.06 12.79
N ASP A 184 -20.56 -4.35 11.88
CA ASP A 184 -21.53 -4.90 10.93
C ASP A 184 -21.12 -4.51 9.50
N PRO A 185 -20.34 -5.36 8.79
CA PRO A 185 -19.86 -5.05 7.46
C PRO A 185 -21.01 -4.90 6.45
N PRO A 186 -21.01 -3.86 5.60
CA PRO A 186 -22.00 -3.74 4.53
C PRO A 186 -21.91 -4.92 3.55
N ALA A 187 -23.08 -5.39 3.12
CA ALA A 187 -23.17 -6.44 2.11
C ALA A 187 -22.85 -5.87 0.71
N MET A 188 -22.26 -6.70 -0.13
CA MET A 188 -22.05 -6.38 -1.53
C MET A 188 -23.41 -6.40 -2.29
N PRO A 189 -23.67 -5.44 -3.20
CA PRO A 189 -24.89 -5.41 -3.98
C PRO A 189 -25.16 -6.75 -4.68
N GLY A 190 -26.38 -7.30 -4.50
CA GLY A 190 -26.78 -8.60 -5.04
C GLY A 190 -26.21 -9.84 -4.34
N HIS A 191 -25.36 -9.65 -3.30
CA HIS A 191 -24.74 -10.76 -2.56
C HIS A 191 -24.77 -10.49 -1.05
N PRO A 192 -25.88 -10.80 -0.34
CA PRO A 192 -26.07 -10.45 1.08
C PRO A 192 -25.06 -11.11 2.03
N ASP A 193 -24.49 -12.24 1.63
CA ASP A 193 -23.52 -13.00 2.44
C ASP A 193 -22.06 -12.60 2.18
N LEU A 194 -21.81 -11.68 1.24
CA LEU A 194 -20.49 -11.23 0.87
C LEU A 194 -20.30 -9.74 1.14
N SER A 195 -19.08 -9.38 1.51
CA SER A 195 -18.59 -7.98 1.57
C SER A 195 -17.42 -7.80 0.61
N LEU A 196 -17.19 -6.57 0.18
CA LEU A 196 -16.04 -6.19 -0.59
C LEU A 196 -14.99 -5.60 0.35
N VAL A 197 -13.85 -6.29 0.52
CA VAL A 197 -12.80 -5.86 1.45
C VAL A 197 -11.58 -5.33 0.72
N SER A 198 -10.98 -4.29 1.28
CA SER A 198 -9.74 -3.71 0.78
C SER A 198 -8.57 -4.69 0.98
N MET A 199 -7.73 -4.81 -0.03
CA MET A 199 -6.47 -5.55 0.04
C MET A 199 -5.32 -4.72 0.63
N GLY A 200 -5.55 -3.45 0.97
CA GLY A 200 -4.48 -2.55 1.40
C GLY A 200 -3.51 -2.16 0.28
N ASN A 201 -3.96 -2.26 -0.96
CA ASN A 201 -3.22 -1.89 -2.16
C ASN A 201 -3.96 -0.75 -2.86
N TYR A 202 -3.25 0.34 -3.11
CA TYR A 202 -3.81 1.60 -3.59
C TYR A 202 -3.02 2.14 -4.77
N ILE A 203 -3.69 2.85 -5.68
CA ILE A 203 -3.06 3.71 -6.69
C ILE A 203 -3.63 5.10 -6.54
N PHE A 204 -2.75 6.09 -6.41
CA PHE A 204 -3.13 7.49 -6.28
C PHE A 204 -2.62 8.30 -7.46
N LYS A 205 -3.40 9.30 -7.87
CA LYS A 205 -2.80 10.46 -8.52
C LYS A 205 -1.92 11.18 -7.50
N ARG A 206 -0.75 11.65 -7.92
CA ARG A 206 0.21 12.30 -7.04
C ARG A 206 -0.38 13.50 -6.31
N ASP A 207 -1.04 14.40 -7.05
CA ASP A 207 -1.65 15.61 -6.51
C ASP A 207 -2.71 15.31 -5.44
N VAL A 208 -3.58 14.34 -5.70
CA VAL A 208 -4.59 13.87 -4.73
C VAL A 208 -3.93 13.28 -3.47
N MET A 209 -2.85 12.49 -3.64
CA MET A 209 -2.12 11.95 -2.51
C MET A 209 -1.47 13.06 -1.67
N GLU A 210 -0.82 14.02 -2.33
CA GLU A 210 -0.14 15.13 -1.66
C GLU A 210 -1.11 15.94 -0.81
N GLU A 211 -2.23 16.35 -1.39
CA GLU A 211 -3.27 17.11 -0.69
C GLU A 211 -3.83 16.30 0.49
N ALA A 212 -4.15 15.03 0.29
CA ALA A 212 -4.69 14.17 1.33
C ALA A 212 -3.71 13.96 2.50
N LEU A 213 -2.41 13.76 2.22
CA LEU A 213 -1.39 13.60 3.24
C LEU A 213 -1.18 14.88 4.06
N ILE A 214 -1.22 16.05 3.42
CA ILE A 214 -1.10 17.35 4.10
C ILE A 214 -2.29 17.56 5.03
N LEU A 215 -3.52 17.39 4.54
CA LEU A 215 -4.73 17.53 5.34
C LEU A 215 -4.75 16.57 6.54
N ASP A 216 -4.39 15.30 6.33
CA ASP A 216 -4.32 14.31 7.40
C ASP A 216 -3.25 14.66 8.45
N SER A 217 -2.14 15.27 8.03
CA SER A 217 -1.05 15.63 8.95
C SER A 217 -1.41 16.74 9.94
N GLU A 218 -2.40 17.56 9.59
CA GLU A 218 -2.93 18.64 10.43
C GLU A 218 -4.00 18.16 11.43
N ASP A 219 -4.56 16.97 11.22
CA ASP A 219 -5.58 16.38 12.09
C ASP A 219 -4.92 15.65 13.28
N VAL A 220 -5.00 16.27 14.45
CA VAL A 220 -4.43 15.74 15.71
C VAL A 220 -5.12 14.45 16.20
N GLU A 221 -6.33 14.17 15.75
CA GLU A 221 -7.08 12.96 16.09
C GLU A 221 -6.81 11.81 15.10
N SER A 222 -6.12 12.11 13.99
CA SER A 222 -5.79 11.11 13.00
C SER A 222 -4.76 10.10 13.52
N ARG A 223 -4.92 8.85 13.11
CA ARG A 223 -3.90 7.80 13.28
C ARG A 223 -2.90 7.77 12.14
N HIS A 224 -3.05 8.68 11.18
CA HIS A 224 -2.25 8.79 9.98
C HIS A 224 -2.13 7.47 9.20
N ASP A 225 -3.27 6.77 9.07
CA ASP A 225 -3.37 5.50 8.36
C ASP A 225 -4.13 5.67 7.03
N ILE A 226 -3.63 5.05 5.96
CA ILE A 226 -4.24 5.19 4.63
C ILE A 226 -5.66 4.63 4.64
N GLY A 227 -5.85 3.40 5.10
CA GLY A 227 -7.16 2.77 5.13
C GLY A 227 -8.11 3.39 6.14
N GLY A 228 -7.59 3.74 7.33
CA GLY A 228 -8.40 4.28 8.43
C GLY A 228 -8.72 5.76 8.33
N ASN A 229 -7.88 6.56 7.66
CA ASN A 229 -8.01 8.02 7.63
C ASN A 229 -8.08 8.58 6.20
N ILE A 230 -7.08 8.29 5.34
CA ILE A 230 -6.99 8.88 4.01
C ILE A 230 -8.15 8.44 3.09
N ILE A 231 -8.39 7.12 2.95
CA ILE A 231 -9.45 6.65 2.06
C ILE A 231 -10.85 7.12 2.52
N PRO A 232 -11.22 7.00 3.82
CA PRO A 232 -12.49 7.56 4.30
C PRO A 232 -12.64 9.06 4.08
N MET A 233 -11.55 9.84 4.17
CA MET A 233 -11.58 11.28 3.89
C MET A 233 -11.87 11.55 2.42
N LEU A 234 -11.19 10.84 1.50
CA LEU A 234 -11.37 11.01 0.05
C LEU A 234 -12.73 10.53 -0.46
N THR A 235 -13.43 9.64 0.25
CA THR A 235 -14.78 9.19 -0.13
C THR A 235 -15.91 10.10 0.35
N LYS A 236 -15.61 11.12 1.18
CA LYS A 236 -16.60 12.10 1.68
C LYS A 236 -16.69 13.37 0.83
N ASN A 237 -15.69 13.59 -0.02
CA ASN A 237 -15.57 14.73 -0.93
C ASN A 237 -15.89 14.29 -2.37
#